data_a50028853be3d84c1ead52f2fc592a55
#
_entry.id   a50028853be3d84c1ead52f2fc592a55
#
_cell.length_a   1.000
_cell.length_b   1.000
_cell.length_c   1.000
_cell.angle_alpha   90.00
_cell.angle_beta   90.00
_cell.angle_gamma   90.00
#
_symmetry.space_group_name_H-M   'P 1'
#
loop_
_entity.id
_entity.type
_entity.pdbx_description
1 polymer ?
#
loop_
_entity_poly.entity_id
_entity_poly.type
_entity_poly.pdbx_seq_one_letter_code
_entity_poly.pdbx_strand_id
1 'polypeptide(L)'
;MHTEVTIGIVLASIFGFLAFIFLVMVLLRFYIRRPTRGSDNPKTLHGKTVVITGANTGIGKVTATDLAKRGAKVIICCRSPERAQEAIKYIKTESGSQLVENVTCDLASLASVRKCAQTILSQEEKIDYLVNNAGVMWCPQWKTEDGFDMQIGTNHLGHFLLTQLLMPLIRKSAASGHHPRIVIVSSLGHTFVRHGFCFDDVHMDNGEYNTVMAYSQSKLANILHAKELAKELEGTGISVYALHPGAIMTDLGR
;
A
#
# COMPACT_ATOMS: atom_id res chain seq x y z
N MET A 1 -11.01 11.79 58.98
CA MET A 1 -10.34 13.02 58.43
C MET A 1 -9.11 12.69 57.58
N HIS A 2 -8.07 11.96 58.09
CA HIS A 2 -6.89 11.63 57.30
C HIS A 2 -7.17 10.74 56.08
N THR A 3 -8.05 9.75 56.19
CA THR A 3 -8.37 8.83 55.10
C THR A 3 -9.12 9.51 53.94
N GLU A 4 -10.01 10.46 54.23
CA GLU A 4 -10.76 11.18 53.17
C GLU A 4 -9.84 12.15 52.40
N VAL A 5 -8.90 12.81 53.09
CA VAL A 5 -7.90 13.67 52.43
C VAL A 5 -6.97 12.85 51.51
N THR A 6 -6.55 11.65 51.99
CA THR A 6 -5.70 10.76 51.19
C THR A 6 -6.44 10.26 49.93
N ILE A 7 -7.68 9.88 50.05
CA ILE A 7 -8.53 9.45 48.92
C ILE A 7 -8.71 10.61 47.91
N GLY A 8 -8.96 11.83 48.38
CA GLY A 8 -9.06 13.02 47.55
C GLY A 8 -7.77 13.32 46.75
N ILE A 9 -6.61 13.20 47.39
CA ILE A 9 -5.31 13.39 46.69
C ILE A 9 -5.07 12.31 45.64
N VAL A 10 -5.38 11.03 45.93
CA VAL A 10 -5.22 9.93 44.97
C VAL A 10 -6.13 10.13 43.78
N LEU A 11 -7.40 10.47 43.98
CA LEU A 11 -8.33 10.71 42.90
C LEU A 11 -7.92 11.92 42.04
N ALA A 12 -7.46 13.01 42.64
CA ALA A 12 -6.96 14.18 41.90
C ALA A 12 -5.71 13.83 41.06
N SER A 13 -4.80 12.99 41.60
CA SER A 13 -3.63 12.52 40.85
C SER A 13 -3.97 11.64 39.68
N ILE A 14 -4.96 10.73 39.84
CA ILE A 14 -5.46 9.90 38.73
C ILE A 14 -6.11 10.77 37.65
N PHE A 15 -6.93 11.74 38.05
CA PHE A 15 -7.59 12.65 37.10
C PHE A 15 -6.57 13.51 36.34
N GLY A 16 -5.55 14.03 37.03
CA GLY A 16 -4.46 14.79 36.42
C GLY A 16 -3.67 13.94 35.41
N PHE A 17 -3.38 12.68 35.74
CA PHE A 17 -2.70 11.75 34.84
C PHE A 17 -3.53 11.43 33.58
N LEU A 18 -4.82 11.16 33.75
CA LEU A 18 -5.72 10.91 32.62
C LEU A 18 -5.87 12.15 31.71
N ALA A 19 -5.98 13.35 32.29
CA ALA A 19 -6.01 14.60 31.55
C ALA A 19 -4.70 14.85 30.78
N PHE A 20 -3.56 14.52 31.37
CA PHE A 20 -2.27 14.60 30.71
C PHE A 20 -2.17 13.62 29.51
N ILE A 21 -2.58 12.37 29.70
CA ILE A 21 -2.64 11.40 28.59
C ILE A 21 -3.53 11.90 27.47
N PHE A 22 -4.72 12.42 27.80
CA PHE A 22 -5.65 12.99 26.83
C PHE A 22 -5.02 14.15 26.06
N LEU A 23 -4.37 15.07 26.75
CA LEU A 23 -3.68 16.21 26.13
C LEU A 23 -2.57 15.74 25.20
N VAL A 24 -1.75 14.76 25.62
CA VAL A 24 -0.70 14.17 24.77
C VAL A 24 -1.30 13.53 23.53
N MET A 25 -2.42 12.79 23.67
CA MET A 25 -3.11 12.20 22.50
C MET A 25 -3.64 13.27 21.54
N VAL A 26 -4.19 14.37 22.08
CA VAL A 26 -4.68 15.50 21.25
C VAL A 26 -3.52 16.17 20.52
N LEU A 27 -2.40 16.44 21.21
CA LEU A 27 -1.20 17.03 20.59
C LEU A 27 -0.57 16.12 19.53
N LEU A 28 -0.50 14.82 19.80
CA LEU A 28 -0.06 13.81 18.82
C LEU A 28 -0.98 13.78 17.61
N ARG A 29 -2.30 13.84 17.81
CA ARG A 29 -3.28 13.91 16.72
C ARG A 29 -3.10 15.16 15.86
N PHE A 30 -2.83 16.32 16.46
CA PHE A 30 -2.53 17.56 15.71
C PHE A 30 -1.18 17.47 14.98
N TYR A 31 -0.16 16.87 15.62
CA TYR A 31 1.14 16.66 14.98
C TYR A 31 1.08 15.72 13.77
N ILE A 32 0.36 14.59 13.91
CA ILE A 32 0.18 13.58 12.85
C ILE A 32 -0.70 14.12 11.71
N ARG A 33 -1.69 14.99 12.01
CA ARG A 33 -2.61 15.57 11.04
C ARG A 33 -2.07 16.82 10.34
N ARG A 34 -0.84 17.23 10.60
CA ARG A 34 -0.26 18.34 9.84
C ARG A 34 -0.26 17.96 8.36
N PRO A 35 -0.96 18.72 7.50
CA PRO A 35 -0.91 18.47 6.06
C PRO A 35 0.56 18.57 5.64
N THR A 36 1.06 17.52 5.01
CA THR A 36 2.39 17.57 4.40
C THR A 36 2.38 18.67 3.35
N ARG A 37 3.36 19.57 3.40
CA ARG A 37 3.60 20.60 2.38
C ARG A 37 3.61 19.92 1.01
N GLY A 38 2.58 20.04 0.23
CA GLY A 38 2.48 19.42 -1.09
C GLY A 38 1.07 18.92 -1.46
N SER A 39 0.14 18.80 -0.48
CA SER A 39 -1.25 18.44 -0.76
C SER A 39 -2.00 19.49 -1.58
N ASP A 40 -1.52 20.74 -1.56
CA ASP A 40 -2.17 21.88 -2.20
C ASP A 40 -1.63 22.21 -3.59
N ASN A 41 -0.73 21.39 -4.15
CA ASN A 41 -0.26 21.60 -5.52
C ASN A 41 -1.09 20.72 -6.47
N PRO A 42 -2.07 21.28 -7.17
CA PRO A 42 -2.90 20.55 -8.12
C PRO A 42 -2.13 20.31 -9.42
N LYS A 43 -1.03 19.56 -9.35
CA LYS A 43 -0.41 19.09 -10.59
C LYS A 43 -1.43 18.29 -11.35
N THR A 44 -1.79 18.76 -12.52
CA THR A 44 -2.64 18.01 -13.43
C THR A 44 -1.89 16.76 -13.90
N LEU A 45 -2.64 15.67 -14.03
CA LEU A 45 -2.12 14.37 -14.48
C LEU A 45 -2.72 13.97 -15.83
N HIS A 46 -3.19 14.94 -16.62
CA HIS A 46 -3.68 14.68 -17.96
C HIS A 46 -2.63 13.96 -18.81
N GLY A 47 -3.07 12.91 -19.51
CA GLY A 47 -2.20 12.07 -20.35
C GLY A 47 -1.27 11.14 -19.54
N LYS A 48 -1.46 11.02 -18.22
CA LYS A 48 -0.75 10.07 -17.37
C LYS A 48 -1.58 8.80 -17.15
N THR A 49 -0.95 7.64 -17.27
CA THR A 49 -1.53 6.34 -16.95
C THR A 49 -1.03 5.86 -15.60
N VAL A 50 -1.98 5.50 -14.73
CA VAL A 50 -1.72 4.99 -13.38
C VAL A 50 -2.26 3.58 -13.26
N VAL A 51 -1.45 2.66 -12.77
CA VAL A 51 -1.86 1.31 -12.38
C VAL A 51 -1.78 1.22 -10.85
N ILE A 52 -2.87 0.81 -10.20
CA ILE A 52 -2.93 0.70 -8.73
C ILE A 52 -3.59 -0.61 -8.31
N THR A 53 -2.92 -1.39 -7.46
CA THR A 53 -3.47 -2.63 -6.91
C THR A 53 -4.30 -2.37 -5.66
N GLY A 54 -5.40 -3.13 -5.47
CA GLY A 54 -6.24 -3.05 -4.27
C GLY A 54 -6.97 -1.71 -4.12
N ALA A 55 -7.41 -1.12 -5.23
CA ALA A 55 -8.11 0.17 -5.20
C ALA A 55 -9.63 0.05 -5.09
N ASN A 56 -10.16 -1.12 -4.74
CA ASN A 56 -11.59 -1.30 -4.49
C ASN A 56 -12.03 -0.79 -3.11
N THR A 57 -11.09 -0.58 -2.17
CA THR A 57 -11.38 -0.11 -0.81
C THR A 57 -10.21 0.68 -0.22
N GLY A 58 -10.42 1.27 0.95
CA GLY A 58 -9.38 1.88 1.78
C GLY A 58 -8.53 2.93 1.08
N ILE A 59 -7.22 2.89 1.37
CA ILE A 59 -6.22 3.85 0.85
C ILE A 59 -6.17 3.83 -0.67
N GLY A 60 -6.20 2.64 -1.28
CA GLY A 60 -6.14 2.48 -2.73
C GLY A 60 -7.29 3.20 -3.44
N LYS A 61 -8.53 3.07 -2.92
CA LYS A 61 -9.71 3.73 -3.49
C LYS A 61 -9.61 5.25 -3.40
N VAL A 62 -9.20 5.78 -2.25
CA VAL A 62 -9.02 7.23 -2.06
C VAL A 62 -7.91 7.77 -2.97
N THR A 63 -6.80 7.06 -3.09
CA THR A 63 -5.69 7.41 -3.99
C THR A 63 -6.13 7.40 -5.44
N ALA A 64 -6.84 6.35 -5.88
CA ALA A 64 -7.38 6.27 -7.25
C ALA A 64 -8.34 7.44 -7.56
N THR A 65 -9.19 7.81 -6.60
CA THR A 65 -10.11 8.94 -6.73
C THR A 65 -9.37 10.27 -6.91
N ASP A 66 -8.35 10.53 -6.09
CA ASP A 66 -7.55 11.77 -6.19
C ASP A 66 -6.78 11.84 -7.53
N LEU A 67 -6.17 10.73 -7.95
CA LEU A 67 -5.45 10.68 -9.22
C LEU A 67 -6.39 10.86 -10.42
N ALA A 68 -7.57 10.24 -10.41
CA ALA A 68 -8.60 10.42 -11.42
C ALA A 68 -9.12 11.88 -11.45
N LYS A 69 -9.33 12.50 -10.28
CA LYS A 69 -9.73 13.91 -10.16
C LYS A 69 -8.71 14.87 -10.77
N ARG A 70 -7.44 14.49 -10.75
CA ARG A 70 -6.35 15.26 -11.39
C ARG A 70 -6.23 15.00 -12.89
N GLY A 71 -7.06 14.15 -13.49
CA GLY A 71 -7.11 13.88 -14.93
C GLY A 71 -6.29 12.69 -15.40
N ALA A 72 -5.78 11.84 -14.50
CA ALA A 72 -5.10 10.62 -14.88
C ALA A 72 -6.08 9.55 -15.42
N LYS A 73 -5.62 8.74 -16.38
CA LYS A 73 -6.22 7.42 -16.64
C LYS A 73 -5.81 6.49 -15.50
N VAL A 74 -6.80 5.88 -14.80
CA VAL A 74 -6.56 5.03 -13.64
C VAL A 74 -7.03 3.62 -13.94
N ILE A 75 -6.10 2.67 -13.88
CA ILE A 75 -6.35 1.23 -14.00
C ILE A 75 -6.25 0.64 -12.59
N ILE A 76 -7.39 0.22 -12.04
CA ILE A 76 -7.41 -0.47 -10.76
C ILE A 76 -7.24 -1.97 -10.99
N CYS A 77 -6.34 -2.61 -10.23
CA CYS A 77 -6.11 -4.05 -10.27
C CYS A 77 -6.68 -4.69 -9.01
N CYS A 78 -7.83 -5.38 -9.14
CA CYS A 78 -8.57 -5.95 -8.02
C CYS A 78 -8.96 -7.40 -8.30
N ARG A 79 -9.00 -8.21 -7.24
CA ARG A 79 -9.32 -9.64 -7.31
C ARG A 79 -10.80 -9.90 -7.67
N SER A 80 -11.74 -9.15 -7.03
CA SER A 80 -13.18 -9.30 -7.29
C SER A 80 -13.65 -8.27 -8.32
N PRO A 81 -14.15 -8.71 -9.48
CA PRO A 81 -14.73 -7.83 -10.48
C PRO A 81 -15.92 -7.02 -9.96
N GLU A 82 -16.77 -7.63 -9.12
CA GLU A 82 -17.97 -6.99 -8.57
C GLU A 82 -17.60 -5.79 -7.69
N ARG A 83 -16.68 -6.00 -6.72
CA ARG A 83 -16.16 -4.91 -5.86
C ARG A 83 -15.41 -3.86 -6.67
N ALA A 84 -14.73 -4.26 -7.73
CA ALA A 84 -14.05 -3.33 -8.62
C ALA A 84 -15.06 -2.42 -9.35
N GLN A 85 -16.18 -2.96 -9.85
CA GLN A 85 -17.22 -2.17 -10.50
C GLN A 85 -17.87 -1.16 -9.55
N GLU A 86 -18.15 -1.56 -8.32
CA GLU A 86 -18.64 -0.63 -7.28
C GLU A 86 -17.63 0.51 -7.03
N ALA A 87 -16.34 0.17 -6.91
CA ALA A 87 -15.29 1.16 -6.71
C ALA A 87 -15.16 2.10 -7.92
N ILE A 88 -15.20 1.59 -9.15
CA ILE A 88 -15.17 2.39 -10.38
C ILE A 88 -16.33 3.38 -10.40
N LYS A 89 -17.56 2.93 -10.11
CA LYS A 89 -18.74 3.81 -10.04
C LYS A 89 -18.51 4.95 -9.03
N TYR A 90 -18.02 4.60 -7.84
CA TYR A 90 -17.68 5.59 -6.81
C TYR A 90 -16.60 6.57 -7.29
N ILE A 91 -15.48 6.06 -7.82
CA ILE A 91 -14.34 6.88 -8.27
C ILE A 91 -14.79 7.84 -9.39
N LYS A 92 -15.55 7.35 -10.37
CA LYS A 92 -16.08 8.17 -11.47
C LYS A 92 -16.99 9.28 -10.96
N THR A 93 -17.87 8.96 -10.01
CA THR A 93 -18.79 9.95 -9.42
C THR A 93 -18.03 11.04 -8.64
N GLU A 94 -17.10 10.64 -7.78
CA GLU A 94 -16.39 11.57 -6.89
C GLU A 94 -15.31 12.38 -7.63
N SER A 95 -14.71 11.84 -8.68
CA SER A 95 -13.67 12.51 -9.46
C SER A 95 -14.20 13.32 -10.64
N GLY A 96 -15.39 13.00 -11.15
CA GLY A 96 -15.91 13.49 -12.42
C GLY A 96 -15.23 12.89 -13.67
N SER A 97 -14.23 12.00 -13.48
CA SER A 97 -13.47 11.39 -14.57
C SER A 97 -14.14 10.11 -15.06
N GLN A 98 -14.17 9.90 -16.38
CA GLN A 98 -14.59 8.63 -16.95
C GLN A 98 -13.41 7.67 -17.25
N LEU A 99 -12.17 8.14 -17.07
CA LEU A 99 -10.94 7.41 -17.40
C LEU A 99 -10.52 6.48 -16.24
N VAL A 100 -11.44 5.61 -15.81
CA VAL A 100 -11.22 4.64 -14.73
C VAL A 100 -11.73 3.27 -15.19
N GLU A 101 -10.87 2.27 -15.12
CA GLU A 101 -11.17 0.90 -15.53
C GLU A 101 -10.55 -0.13 -14.58
N ASN A 102 -11.01 -1.39 -14.65
CA ASN A 102 -10.45 -2.50 -13.87
C ASN A 102 -9.81 -3.54 -14.78
N VAL A 103 -8.66 -4.03 -14.36
CA VAL A 103 -8.08 -5.28 -14.84
C VAL A 103 -8.02 -6.26 -13.66
N THR A 104 -8.68 -7.43 -13.82
CA THR A 104 -8.72 -8.42 -12.73
C THR A 104 -7.32 -8.92 -12.42
N CYS A 105 -6.95 -8.89 -11.13
CA CYS A 105 -5.65 -9.33 -10.63
C CYS A 105 -5.80 -9.90 -9.22
N ASP A 106 -5.53 -11.20 -9.07
CA ASP A 106 -5.30 -11.82 -7.77
C ASP A 106 -3.81 -11.97 -7.55
N LEU A 107 -3.27 -11.23 -6.57
CA LEU A 107 -1.85 -11.27 -6.22
C LEU A 107 -1.45 -12.57 -5.51
N ALA A 108 -2.42 -13.36 -5.05
CA ALA A 108 -2.19 -14.70 -4.48
C ALA A 108 -2.11 -15.79 -5.58
N SER A 109 -2.12 -15.42 -6.87
CA SER A 109 -1.97 -16.32 -8.00
C SER A 109 -1.03 -15.70 -9.03
N LEU A 110 0.16 -16.25 -9.19
CA LEU A 110 1.13 -15.76 -10.16
C LEU A 110 0.61 -15.88 -11.59
N ALA A 111 -0.25 -16.85 -11.86
CA ALA A 111 -0.94 -16.98 -13.14
C ALA A 111 -1.89 -15.81 -13.39
N SER A 112 -2.66 -15.40 -12.38
CA SER A 112 -3.53 -14.21 -12.44
C SER A 112 -2.72 -12.93 -12.65
N VAL A 113 -1.60 -12.77 -11.97
CA VAL A 113 -0.68 -11.62 -12.12
C VAL A 113 -0.16 -11.55 -13.55
N ARG A 114 0.26 -12.67 -14.15
CA ARG A 114 0.73 -12.71 -15.54
C ARG A 114 -0.38 -12.32 -16.53
N LYS A 115 -1.60 -12.83 -16.34
CA LYS A 115 -2.74 -12.48 -17.17
C LYS A 115 -3.10 -10.99 -17.07
N CYS A 116 -3.09 -10.46 -15.86
CA CYS A 116 -3.30 -9.03 -15.61
C CYS A 116 -2.26 -8.18 -16.35
N ALA A 117 -0.97 -8.49 -16.17
CA ALA A 117 0.12 -7.77 -16.83
C ALA A 117 -0.01 -7.84 -18.37
N GLN A 118 -0.35 -9.00 -18.91
CA GLN A 118 -0.53 -9.21 -20.35
C GLN A 118 -1.67 -8.35 -20.92
N THR A 119 -2.79 -8.26 -20.18
CA THR A 119 -3.91 -7.39 -20.53
C THR A 119 -3.47 -5.92 -20.56
N ILE A 120 -2.77 -5.45 -19.53
CA ILE A 120 -2.29 -4.05 -19.47
C ILE A 120 -1.27 -3.79 -20.61
N LEU A 121 -0.34 -4.71 -20.85
CA LEU A 121 0.65 -4.60 -21.92
C LEU A 121 0.02 -4.49 -23.32
N SER A 122 -1.15 -5.11 -23.53
CA SER A 122 -1.87 -5.06 -24.81
C SER A 122 -2.74 -3.82 -24.99
N GLN A 123 -3.12 -3.16 -23.91
CA GLN A 123 -4.06 -2.03 -23.91
C GLN A 123 -3.38 -0.66 -23.75
N GLU A 124 -2.19 -0.64 -23.12
CA GLU A 124 -1.53 0.60 -22.76
C GLU A 124 -0.22 0.77 -23.52
N GLU A 125 0.05 2.01 -23.91
CA GLU A 125 1.32 2.36 -24.55
C GLU A 125 2.44 2.60 -23.51
N LYS A 126 2.09 3.14 -22.34
CA LYS A 126 3.01 3.48 -21.25
C LYS A 126 2.33 3.48 -19.90
N ILE A 127 3.13 3.40 -18.84
CA ILE A 127 2.69 3.56 -17.43
C ILE A 127 3.55 4.65 -16.80
N ASP A 128 2.90 5.71 -16.30
CA ASP A 128 3.59 6.79 -15.59
C ASP A 128 3.71 6.51 -14.08
N TYR A 129 2.70 5.85 -13.49
CA TYR A 129 2.73 5.51 -12.07
C TYR A 129 2.23 4.08 -11.84
N LEU A 130 3.04 3.28 -11.15
CA LEU A 130 2.66 1.97 -10.63
C LEU A 130 2.59 2.05 -9.10
N VAL A 131 1.42 1.75 -8.53
CA VAL A 131 1.20 1.79 -7.08
C VAL A 131 0.88 0.37 -6.59
N ASN A 132 1.87 -0.29 -6.02
CA ASN A 132 1.76 -1.60 -5.37
C ASN A 132 1.18 -1.40 -3.97
N ASN A 133 -0.16 -1.27 -3.88
CA ASN A 133 -0.86 -0.89 -2.66
C ASN A 133 -1.60 -2.05 -1.98
N ALA A 134 -2.09 -3.03 -2.74
CA ALA A 134 -2.84 -4.15 -2.17
C ALA A 134 -2.07 -4.89 -1.06
N GLY A 135 -2.80 -5.56 -0.19
CA GLY A 135 -2.17 -6.39 0.83
C GLY A 135 -3.19 -7.14 1.66
N VAL A 136 -2.70 -8.12 2.40
CA VAL A 136 -3.39 -8.85 3.45
C VAL A 136 -2.59 -8.72 4.74
N MET A 137 -3.25 -8.79 5.89
CA MET A 137 -2.61 -8.61 7.19
C MET A 137 -3.20 -9.59 8.20
N TRP A 138 -2.32 -10.25 8.94
CA TRP A 138 -2.65 -11.11 10.07
C TRP A 138 -3.61 -12.26 9.73
N CYS A 139 -3.54 -12.75 8.50
CA CYS A 139 -4.29 -13.94 8.11
C CYS A 139 -3.69 -15.20 8.78
N PRO A 140 -4.50 -16.27 8.93
CA PRO A 140 -4.00 -17.57 9.32
C PRO A 140 -2.90 -18.07 8.39
N GLN A 141 -2.26 -19.20 8.75
CA GLN A 141 -1.24 -19.83 7.90
C GLN A 141 -1.87 -20.42 6.62
N TRP A 142 -2.31 -19.52 5.76
CA TRP A 142 -2.82 -19.88 4.43
C TRP A 142 -1.69 -19.83 3.41
N LYS A 143 -1.84 -20.62 2.37
CA LYS A 143 -0.94 -20.62 1.21
C LYS A 143 -1.63 -19.99 0.01
N THR A 144 -0.85 -19.35 -0.86
CA THR A 144 -1.27 -18.90 -2.19
C THR A 144 -1.49 -20.11 -3.11
N GLU A 145 -2.07 -19.90 -4.30
CA GLU A 145 -2.19 -20.97 -5.33
C GLU A 145 -0.84 -21.56 -5.70
N ASP A 146 0.22 -20.76 -5.61
CA ASP A 146 1.60 -21.18 -5.94
C ASP A 146 2.35 -21.76 -4.73
N GLY A 147 1.70 -21.96 -3.58
CA GLY A 147 2.26 -22.60 -2.39
C GLY A 147 3.06 -21.68 -1.47
N PHE A 148 3.11 -20.36 -1.72
CA PHE A 148 3.78 -19.41 -0.83
C PHE A 148 2.92 -19.10 0.40
N ASP A 149 3.54 -18.68 1.52
CA ASP A 149 2.78 -18.06 2.61
C ASP A 149 1.92 -16.91 2.04
N MET A 150 0.67 -16.81 2.51
CA MET A 150 -0.32 -15.88 1.96
C MET A 150 0.13 -14.43 2.04
N GLN A 151 0.82 -14.04 3.11
CA GLN A 151 1.23 -12.66 3.34
C GLN A 151 2.44 -12.28 2.49
N ILE A 152 3.47 -13.12 2.43
CA ILE A 152 4.63 -12.85 1.56
C ILE A 152 4.25 -12.98 0.08
N GLY A 153 3.44 -13.96 -0.27
CA GLY A 153 2.96 -14.18 -1.64
C GLY A 153 2.18 -13.00 -2.17
N THR A 154 1.15 -12.57 -1.44
CA THR A 154 0.26 -11.48 -1.85
C THR A 154 0.93 -10.11 -1.74
N ASN A 155 1.56 -9.81 -0.59
CA ASN A 155 2.08 -8.47 -0.30
C ASN A 155 3.35 -8.16 -1.07
N HIS A 156 4.15 -9.18 -1.40
CA HIS A 156 5.47 -9.01 -2.00
C HIS A 156 5.62 -9.72 -3.35
N LEU A 157 5.55 -11.05 -3.40
CA LEU A 157 5.90 -11.81 -4.61
C LEU A 157 4.99 -11.49 -5.80
N GLY A 158 3.68 -11.38 -5.57
CA GLY A 158 2.72 -10.97 -6.60
C GLY A 158 3.02 -9.57 -7.14
N HIS A 159 3.34 -8.61 -6.28
CA HIS A 159 3.73 -7.25 -6.68
C HIS A 159 5.10 -7.21 -7.37
N PHE A 160 6.05 -8.00 -6.88
CA PHE A 160 7.36 -8.13 -7.51
C PHE A 160 7.20 -8.59 -8.96
N LEU A 161 6.46 -9.68 -9.18
CA LEU A 161 6.20 -10.19 -10.53
C LEU A 161 5.46 -9.16 -11.39
N LEU A 162 4.42 -8.51 -10.86
CA LEU A 162 3.67 -7.49 -11.59
C LEU A 162 4.57 -6.33 -12.03
N THR A 163 5.44 -5.86 -11.12
CA THR A 163 6.38 -4.77 -11.41
C THR A 163 7.35 -5.14 -12.53
N GLN A 164 7.92 -6.34 -12.48
CA GLN A 164 8.84 -6.83 -13.51
C GLN A 164 8.14 -6.96 -14.87
N LEU A 165 6.93 -7.49 -14.91
CA LEU A 165 6.18 -7.66 -16.15
C LEU A 165 5.74 -6.32 -16.78
N LEU A 166 5.44 -5.31 -15.96
CA LEU A 166 5.03 -3.98 -16.44
C LEU A 166 6.21 -3.03 -16.70
N MET A 167 7.44 -3.43 -16.37
CA MET A 167 8.64 -2.60 -16.56
C MET A 167 8.82 -2.07 -17.98
N PRO A 168 8.52 -2.81 -19.07
CA PRO A 168 8.62 -2.28 -20.42
C PRO A 168 7.80 -1.01 -20.66
N LEU A 169 6.55 -0.95 -20.13
CA LEU A 169 5.68 0.24 -20.27
C LEU A 169 6.17 1.41 -19.40
N ILE A 170 6.74 1.12 -18.23
CA ILE A 170 7.32 2.13 -17.35
C ILE A 170 8.56 2.74 -18.00
N ARG A 171 9.42 1.91 -18.60
CA ARG A 171 10.60 2.37 -19.36
C ARG A 171 10.21 3.21 -20.60
N LYS A 172 9.13 2.85 -21.30
CA LYS A 172 8.59 3.67 -22.40
C LYS A 172 8.15 5.06 -21.92
N SER A 173 7.54 5.16 -20.74
CA SER A 173 7.18 6.44 -20.15
C SER A 173 8.41 7.30 -19.88
N ALA A 174 9.49 6.72 -19.32
CA ALA A 174 10.75 7.42 -19.07
C ALA A 174 11.39 7.90 -20.38
N ALA A 175 11.45 7.04 -21.40
CA ALA A 175 11.99 7.37 -22.72
C ALA A 175 11.22 8.50 -23.43
N SER A 176 9.95 8.70 -23.09
CA SER A 176 9.11 9.81 -23.59
C SER A 176 9.29 11.12 -22.81
N GLY A 177 10.33 11.23 -21.97
CA GLY A 177 10.62 12.44 -21.18
C GLY A 177 9.73 12.60 -19.94
N HIS A 178 8.93 11.57 -19.58
CA HIS A 178 8.19 11.54 -18.35
C HIS A 178 9.10 11.08 -17.18
N HIS A 179 8.66 11.31 -15.96
CA HIS A 179 9.36 10.85 -14.75
C HIS A 179 8.46 9.81 -14.04
N PRO A 180 8.43 8.56 -14.53
CA PRO A 180 7.56 7.54 -13.95
C PRO A 180 7.99 7.18 -12.54
N ARG A 181 7.02 6.72 -11.74
CA ARG A 181 7.24 6.35 -10.35
C ARG A 181 6.64 5.01 -10.04
N ILE A 182 7.40 4.22 -9.28
CA ILE A 182 6.94 2.97 -8.68
C ILE A 182 6.82 3.23 -7.18
N VAL A 183 5.62 3.03 -6.65
CA VAL A 183 5.33 3.25 -5.23
C VAL A 183 4.94 1.91 -4.61
N ILE A 184 5.68 1.48 -3.60
CA ILE A 184 5.49 0.21 -2.91
C ILE A 184 5.03 0.48 -1.49
N VAL A 185 3.80 0.05 -1.17
CA VAL A 185 3.22 0.26 0.16
C VAL A 185 3.75 -0.78 1.13
N SER A 186 4.55 -0.29 2.08
CA SER A 186 5.07 -1.04 3.22
C SER A 186 4.26 -0.74 4.49
N SER A 187 4.82 -0.96 5.66
CA SER A 187 4.22 -0.72 6.96
C SER A 187 5.29 -0.47 8.02
N LEU A 188 4.94 0.22 9.10
CA LEU A 188 5.77 0.27 10.30
C LEU A 188 6.07 -1.15 10.85
N GLY A 189 5.19 -2.12 10.55
CA GLY A 189 5.39 -3.52 10.93
C GLY A 189 6.76 -4.10 10.53
N HIS A 190 7.40 -3.59 9.46
CA HIS A 190 8.74 -4.03 9.08
C HIS A 190 9.78 -3.88 10.19
N THR A 191 9.60 -2.95 11.13
CA THR A 191 10.52 -2.72 12.25
C THR A 191 10.47 -3.81 13.33
N PHE A 192 9.46 -4.68 13.31
CA PHE A 192 9.38 -5.83 14.21
C PHE A 192 10.37 -6.93 13.83
N VAL A 193 10.87 -6.93 12.62
CA VAL A 193 11.89 -7.86 12.12
C VAL A 193 13.28 -7.39 12.58
N ARG A 194 13.69 -7.81 13.77
CA ARG A 194 14.94 -7.32 14.40
C ARG A 194 16.22 -7.91 13.82
N HIS A 195 16.14 -9.13 13.28
CA HIS A 195 17.31 -9.89 12.79
C HIS A 195 17.43 -9.92 11.26
N GLY A 196 16.70 -9.05 10.58
CA GLY A 196 16.66 -9.01 9.13
C GLY A 196 15.65 -9.99 8.51
N PHE A 197 15.60 -10.03 7.20
CA PHE A 197 14.71 -10.91 6.45
C PHE A 197 15.18 -12.38 6.59
N CYS A 198 14.24 -13.28 6.90
CA CYS A 198 14.52 -14.71 7.06
C CYS A 198 14.49 -15.40 5.69
N PHE A 199 15.65 -15.52 5.06
CA PHE A 199 15.78 -16.20 3.75
C PHE A 199 15.66 -17.72 3.84
N ASP A 200 16.00 -18.29 4.99
CA ASP A 200 15.99 -19.74 5.20
C ASP A 200 14.60 -20.30 5.48
N ASP A 201 13.63 -19.43 5.80
CA ASP A 201 12.24 -19.80 6.07
C ASP A 201 11.27 -18.71 5.60
N VAL A 202 11.25 -18.46 4.30
CA VAL A 202 10.40 -17.45 3.66
C VAL A 202 8.91 -17.74 3.85
N HIS A 203 8.56 -19.01 4.03
CA HIS A 203 7.17 -19.47 4.17
C HIS A 203 6.71 -19.55 5.63
N MET A 204 7.60 -19.30 6.59
CA MET A 204 7.33 -19.45 8.02
C MET A 204 6.78 -20.85 8.37
N ASP A 205 7.38 -21.88 7.76
CA ASP A 205 6.99 -23.28 7.93
C ASP A 205 7.78 -23.98 9.07
N ASN A 206 8.88 -23.38 9.54
CA ASN A 206 9.73 -23.90 10.60
C ASN A 206 9.25 -23.39 11.97
N GLY A 207 8.50 -24.22 12.69
CA GLY A 207 8.00 -23.92 14.02
C GLY A 207 6.55 -23.43 14.06
N GLU A 208 6.19 -22.71 15.12
CA GLU A 208 4.85 -22.17 15.28
C GLU A 208 4.65 -20.92 14.41
N TYR A 209 3.60 -20.90 13.60
CA TYR A 209 3.31 -19.78 12.71
C TYR A 209 2.97 -18.50 13.49
N ASN A 210 3.72 -17.46 13.23
CA ASN A 210 3.50 -16.14 13.80
C ASN A 210 3.00 -15.18 12.71
N THR A 211 1.68 -14.95 12.68
CA THR A 211 1.02 -14.12 11.68
C THR A 211 1.51 -12.67 11.65
N VAL A 212 1.88 -12.11 12.81
CA VAL A 212 2.45 -10.74 12.91
C VAL A 212 3.84 -10.71 12.28
N MET A 213 4.64 -11.74 12.54
CA MET A 213 5.99 -11.83 11.97
C MET A 213 5.93 -12.06 10.45
N ALA A 214 5.04 -12.94 9.97
CA ALA A 214 4.83 -13.17 8.54
C ALA A 214 4.44 -11.88 7.80
N TYR A 215 3.51 -11.09 8.37
CA TYR A 215 3.20 -9.76 7.86
C TYR A 215 4.41 -8.84 7.84
N SER A 216 5.14 -8.79 8.95
CA SER A 216 6.31 -7.92 9.12
C SER A 216 7.42 -8.26 8.12
N GLN A 217 7.70 -9.54 7.89
CA GLN A 217 8.62 -10.03 6.87
C GLN A 217 8.17 -9.59 5.47
N SER A 218 6.89 -9.72 5.13
CA SER A 218 6.37 -9.28 3.84
C SER A 218 6.56 -7.78 3.60
N LYS A 219 6.43 -6.97 4.66
CA LYS A 219 6.61 -5.50 4.58
C LYS A 219 8.08 -5.08 4.58
N LEU A 220 8.96 -5.86 5.20
CA LEU A 220 10.42 -5.69 5.07
C LEU A 220 10.88 -6.03 3.64
N ALA A 221 10.38 -7.13 3.06
CA ALA A 221 10.67 -7.51 1.68
C ALA A 221 10.30 -6.39 0.70
N ASN A 222 9.18 -5.70 0.91
CA ASN A 222 8.77 -4.54 0.11
C ASN A 222 9.78 -3.38 0.17
N ILE A 223 10.40 -3.13 1.31
CA ILE A 223 11.44 -2.09 1.45
C ILE A 223 12.72 -2.52 0.75
N LEU A 224 13.13 -3.79 0.93
CA LEU A 224 14.32 -4.33 0.28
C LEU A 224 14.18 -4.31 -1.25
N HIS A 225 13.00 -4.70 -1.77
CA HIS A 225 12.66 -4.62 -3.19
C HIS A 225 12.76 -3.17 -3.70
N ALA A 226 12.13 -2.22 -3.00
CA ALA A 226 12.19 -0.81 -3.41
C ALA A 226 13.62 -0.28 -3.45
N LYS A 227 14.45 -0.65 -2.47
CA LYS A 227 15.84 -0.24 -2.37
C LYS A 227 16.68 -0.81 -3.52
N GLU A 228 16.51 -2.09 -3.83
CA GLU A 228 17.27 -2.74 -4.89
C GLU A 228 16.82 -2.27 -6.27
N LEU A 229 15.50 -2.20 -6.49
CA LEU A 229 14.94 -1.70 -7.74
C LEU A 229 15.35 -0.23 -8.02
N ALA A 230 15.48 0.59 -6.97
CA ALA A 230 15.94 1.97 -7.13
C ALA A 230 17.40 2.04 -7.63
N LYS A 231 18.26 1.12 -7.18
CA LYS A 231 19.65 1.02 -7.68
C LYS A 231 19.69 0.55 -9.14
N GLU A 232 18.90 -0.51 -9.47
CA GLU A 232 18.83 -1.04 -10.85
C GLU A 232 18.35 0.03 -11.84
N LEU A 233 17.51 0.96 -11.39
CA LEU A 233 16.91 1.99 -12.21
C LEU A 233 17.66 3.34 -12.13
N GLU A 234 18.81 3.40 -11.47
CA GLU A 234 19.60 4.60 -11.38
C GLU A 234 19.97 5.14 -12.78
N GLY A 235 19.84 6.46 -12.97
CA GLY A 235 20.09 7.10 -14.27
C GLY A 235 18.99 6.92 -15.33
N THR A 236 17.96 6.10 -15.11
CA THR A 236 16.89 5.86 -16.10
C THR A 236 15.76 6.89 -16.07
N GLY A 237 15.74 7.80 -15.10
CA GLY A 237 14.64 8.74 -14.87
C GLY A 237 13.43 8.15 -14.16
N ILE A 238 13.47 6.86 -13.80
CA ILE A 238 12.41 6.16 -13.04
C ILE A 238 12.73 6.26 -11.55
N SER A 239 11.76 6.70 -10.75
CA SER A 239 11.93 6.78 -9.30
C SER A 239 11.15 5.67 -8.59
N VAL A 240 11.75 5.08 -7.55
CA VAL A 240 11.12 4.04 -6.73
C VAL A 240 10.99 4.53 -5.30
N TYR A 241 9.84 4.31 -4.69
CA TYR A 241 9.53 4.74 -3.33
C TYR A 241 8.91 3.59 -2.54
N ALA A 242 9.36 3.41 -1.32
CA ALA A 242 8.61 2.66 -0.31
C ALA A 242 7.99 3.64 0.69
N LEU A 243 6.76 3.41 1.10
CA LEU A 243 6.08 4.25 2.08
C LEU A 243 5.33 3.44 3.14
N HIS A 244 5.23 4.01 4.32
CA HIS A 244 4.29 3.59 5.36
C HIS A 244 3.16 4.63 5.44
N PRO A 245 1.90 4.22 5.21
CA PRO A 245 0.78 5.18 5.11
C PRO A 245 0.27 5.69 6.47
N GLY A 246 0.82 5.21 7.58
CA GLY A 246 0.30 5.44 8.93
C GLY A 246 -0.67 4.34 9.37
N ALA A 247 -1.21 4.49 10.58
CA ALA A 247 -2.27 3.64 11.09
C ALA A 247 -3.63 4.20 10.62
N ILE A 248 -4.21 3.57 9.60
CA ILE A 248 -5.45 4.03 8.98
C ILE A 248 -6.50 2.93 9.12
N MET A 249 -7.69 3.30 9.56
CA MET A 249 -8.85 2.38 9.61
C MET A 249 -9.27 2.03 8.19
N THR A 250 -9.03 0.78 7.79
CA THR A 250 -9.35 0.23 6.48
C THR A 250 -9.86 -1.21 6.62
N ASP A 251 -10.27 -1.82 5.51
CA ASP A 251 -10.68 -3.24 5.47
C ASP A 251 -9.50 -4.22 5.47
N LEU A 252 -8.27 -3.75 5.67
CA LEU A 252 -7.05 -4.57 5.61
C LEU A 252 -7.00 -5.69 6.68
N GLY A 253 -7.66 -5.50 7.82
CA GLY A 253 -7.68 -6.44 8.95
C GLY A 253 -8.99 -7.25 9.07
N ARG A 254 -9.78 -7.39 8.00
CA ARG A 254 -11.04 -8.15 7.98
C ARG A 254 -10.90 -9.46 7.27
#